data_5e1ae6599c00ab7a697bc045a9d3d218
#
_entry.id   5e1ae6599c00ab7a697bc045a9d3d218
#
_cell.length_a   1.000
_cell.length_b   1.000
_cell.length_c   1.000
_cell.angle_alpha   90.00
_cell.angle_beta   90.00
_cell.angle_gamma   90.00
#
_symmetry.space_group_name_H-M   'P 1'
#
loop_
_entity.id
_entity.type
_entity.pdbx_description
1 polymer ?
#
loop_
_entity_poly.entity_id
_entity_poly.type
_entity_poly.pdbx_seq_one_letter_code
_entity_poly.pdbx_strand_id
1 'polypeptide(L)'
;HESRKFFISHSSEDRTIVNGFVKEILKIGCGFKDCDIFCTLDPTVIRTGDDFRLKIVENLRECDYILLFISDNYIKSEICQNEMGAAWALGNKRVLPFVLPNTKFKDMGFLSEVKQGASIADKRKLDEFYSEICEYYGISSDWPSFNKAKEDFIEIICQLP
;
A
#
# COMPACT_ATOMS: atom_id res chain seq x y z
N HIS A 1 1.80 -23.09 4.98
CA HIS A 1 1.56 -21.69 5.42
C HIS A 1 2.10 -20.74 4.35
N GLU A 2 1.20 -20.23 3.53
CA GLU A 2 1.60 -19.25 2.53
C GLU A 2 1.84 -17.90 3.22
N SER A 3 3.03 -17.35 3.02
CA SER A 3 3.34 -15.99 3.49
C SER A 3 2.52 -14.97 2.71
N ARG A 4 2.07 -13.91 3.38
CA ARG A 4 1.40 -12.79 2.72
C ARG A 4 2.41 -12.00 1.89
N LYS A 5 1.94 -11.42 0.79
CA LYS A 5 2.82 -10.71 -0.14
C LYS A 5 2.88 -9.21 0.15
N PHE A 6 1.75 -8.63 0.52
CA PHE A 6 1.61 -7.18 0.68
C PHE A 6 1.13 -6.79 2.06
N PHE A 7 1.84 -5.88 2.68
CA PHE A 7 1.41 -5.19 3.89
C PHE A 7 0.90 -3.81 3.48
N ILE A 8 -0.35 -3.49 3.85
CA ILE A 8 -1.01 -2.23 3.49
C ILE A 8 -1.06 -1.35 4.73
N SER A 9 -0.27 -0.27 4.72
CA SER A 9 -0.25 0.72 5.79
C SER A 9 -0.97 1.99 5.34
N HIS A 10 -2.06 2.34 6.01
CA HIS A 10 -2.86 3.51 5.67
C HIS A 10 -3.64 4.04 6.87
N SER A 11 -4.02 5.31 6.81
CA SER A 11 -4.95 5.89 7.77
C SER A 11 -6.38 5.41 7.48
N SER A 12 -7.16 5.17 8.55
CA SER A 12 -8.57 4.79 8.40
C SER A 12 -9.40 5.83 7.63
N GLU A 13 -8.99 7.09 7.70
CA GLU A 13 -9.64 8.19 6.98
C GLU A 13 -9.49 8.06 5.45
N ASP A 14 -8.50 7.31 4.99
CA ASP A 14 -8.20 7.15 3.57
C ASP A 14 -8.67 5.81 3.01
N ARG A 15 -9.50 5.07 3.76
CA ARG A 15 -9.86 3.69 3.39
C ARG A 15 -10.54 3.58 2.03
N THR A 16 -11.30 4.57 1.60
CA THR A 16 -12.02 4.49 0.31
C THR A 16 -11.06 4.37 -0.86
N ILE A 17 -10.05 5.25 -0.91
CA ILE A 17 -9.07 5.21 -2.00
C ILE A 17 -8.15 3.99 -1.86
N VAL A 18 -7.77 3.62 -0.64
CA VAL A 18 -6.89 2.46 -0.40
C VAL A 18 -7.61 1.16 -0.76
N ASN A 19 -8.88 1.01 -0.41
CA ASN A 19 -9.68 -0.15 -0.81
C ASN A 19 -9.84 -0.22 -2.32
N GLY A 20 -9.99 0.94 -2.98
CA GLY A 20 -10.01 1.02 -4.44
C GLY A 20 -8.72 0.51 -5.07
N PHE A 21 -7.57 0.90 -4.52
CA PHE A 21 -6.27 0.42 -4.96
C PHE A 21 -6.14 -1.10 -4.78
N VAL A 22 -6.48 -1.61 -3.61
CA VAL A 22 -6.41 -3.04 -3.32
C VAL A 22 -7.30 -3.83 -4.29
N LYS A 23 -8.53 -3.39 -4.48
CA LYS A 23 -9.49 -4.08 -5.34
C LYS A 23 -9.09 -4.02 -6.81
N GLU A 24 -8.84 -2.81 -7.34
CA GLU A 24 -8.63 -2.62 -8.77
C GLU A 24 -7.20 -2.96 -9.19
N ILE A 25 -6.21 -2.49 -8.47
CA ILE A 25 -4.81 -2.67 -8.85
C ILE A 25 -4.27 -4.04 -8.42
N LEU A 26 -4.40 -4.39 -7.14
CA LEU A 26 -3.81 -5.64 -6.64
C LEU A 26 -4.63 -6.87 -7.02
N LYS A 27 -5.94 -6.84 -6.85
CA LYS A 27 -6.77 -8.02 -7.10
C LYS A 27 -7.12 -8.17 -8.58
N ILE A 28 -7.79 -7.20 -9.17
CA ILE A 28 -8.23 -7.28 -10.57
C ILE A 28 -7.05 -7.13 -11.51
N GLY A 29 -6.22 -6.11 -11.30
CA GLY A 29 -5.10 -5.81 -12.20
C GLY A 29 -3.96 -6.80 -12.13
N CYS A 30 -3.56 -7.20 -10.93
CA CYS A 30 -2.42 -8.10 -10.73
C CYS A 30 -2.80 -9.55 -10.44
N GLY A 31 -4.06 -9.82 -10.10
CA GLY A 31 -4.56 -11.17 -9.86
C GLY A 31 -4.30 -11.71 -8.45
N PHE A 32 -3.97 -10.87 -7.50
CA PHE A 32 -3.76 -11.31 -6.13
C PHE A 32 -5.07 -11.56 -5.39
N LYS A 33 -4.99 -12.37 -4.34
CA LYS A 33 -6.12 -12.79 -3.52
C LYS A 33 -6.07 -12.12 -2.15
N ASP A 34 -7.17 -12.17 -1.42
CA ASP A 34 -7.23 -11.62 -0.06
C ASP A 34 -6.16 -12.21 0.86
N CYS A 35 -5.84 -13.48 0.72
CA CYS A 35 -4.81 -14.15 1.52
C CYS A 35 -3.40 -13.61 1.27
N ASP A 36 -3.18 -12.92 0.15
CA ASP A 36 -1.90 -12.31 -0.19
C ASP A 36 -1.70 -10.94 0.47
N ILE A 37 -2.77 -10.36 1.02
CA ILE A 37 -2.81 -8.96 1.43
C ILE A 37 -3.12 -8.87 2.92
N PHE A 38 -2.30 -8.12 3.67
CA PHE A 38 -2.55 -7.80 5.06
C PHE A 38 -2.81 -6.31 5.23
N CYS A 39 -3.96 -5.99 5.83
CA CYS A 39 -4.33 -4.61 6.13
C CYS A 39 -4.52 -4.45 7.65
N THR A 40 -3.74 -3.55 8.26
CA THR A 40 -3.69 -3.39 9.72
C THR A 40 -4.97 -2.84 10.33
N LEU A 41 -5.81 -2.20 9.55
CA LEU A 41 -7.02 -1.57 10.06
C LEU A 41 -8.24 -2.49 10.05
N ASP A 42 -8.05 -3.77 9.71
CA ASP A 42 -9.11 -4.75 9.85
C ASP A 42 -9.25 -5.15 11.32
N PRO A 43 -10.33 -4.73 12.02
CA PRO A 43 -10.51 -5.02 13.43
C PRO A 43 -10.67 -6.52 13.73
N THR A 44 -10.90 -7.34 12.71
CA THR A 44 -11.00 -8.80 12.88
C THR A 44 -9.63 -9.47 13.01
N VAL A 45 -8.58 -8.81 12.60
CA VAL A 45 -7.21 -9.35 12.60
C VAL A 45 -6.52 -9.15 13.95
N ILE A 46 -6.83 -8.04 14.64
CA ILE A 46 -6.22 -7.70 15.91
C ILE A 46 -7.31 -7.80 17.00
N ARG A 47 -7.14 -8.79 17.87
CA ARG A 47 -8.09 -9.02 18.97
C ARG A 47 -7.71 -8.18 20.18
N THR A 48 -8.74 -7.82 20.96
CA THR A 48 -8.55 -7.18 22.27
C THR A 48 -7.66 -8.06 23.14
N GLY A 49 -6.58 -7.49 23.66
CA GLY A 49 -5.60 -8.21 24.49
C GLY A 49 -4.39 -8.76 23.75
N ASP A 50 -4.41 -8.77 22.40
CA ASP A 50 -3.22 -9.11 21.64
C ASP A 50 -2.18 -8.00 21.77
N ASP A 51 -0.89 -8.38 21.75
CA ASP A 51 0.17 -7.41 21.66
C ASP A 51 0.17 -6.82 20.23
N PHE A 52 -0.40 -5.65 20.11
CA PHE A 52 -0.56 -4.94 18.84
C PHE A 52 0.78 -4.75 18.11
N ARG A 53 1.83 -4.40 18.86
CA ARG A 53 3.17 -4.18 18.29
C ARG A 53 3.73 -5.46 17.71
N LEU A 54 3.59 -6.55 18.43
CA LEU A 54 4.10 -7.85 18.00
C LEU A 54 3.41 -8.30 16.72
N LYS A 55 2.09 -8.14 16.65
CA LYS A 55 1.31 -8.49 15.46
C LYS A 55 1.75 -7.70 14.24
N ILE A 56 1.96 -6.40 14.39
CA ILE A 56 2.44 -5.55 13.29
C ILE A 56 3.81 -6.04 12.82
N VAL A 57 4.76 -6.25 13.74
CA VAL A 57 6.12 -6.66 13.38
C VAL A 57 6.11 -8.02 12.69
N GLU A 58 5.34 -8.98 13.19
CA GLU A 58 5.22 -10.31 12.59
C GLU A 58 4.71 -10.22 11.14
N ASN A 59 3.66 -9.45 10.91
CA ASN A 59 3.08 -9.31 9.58
C ASN A 59 4.00 -8.54 8.63
N LEU A 60 4.72 -7.52 9.13
CA LEU A 60 5.72 -6.83 8.34
C LEU A 60 6.83 -7.78 7.89
N ARG A 61 7.27 -8.68 8.77
CA ARG A 61 8.31 -9.66 8.44
C ARG A 61 7.87 -10.70 7.42
N GLU A 62 6.59 -11.07 7.45
CA GLU A 62 6.04 -12.07 6.53
C GLU A 62 5.82 -11.54 5.11
N CYS A 63 5.59 -10.25 4.96
CA CYS A 63 5.29 -9.65 3.67
C CYS A 63 6.57 -9.33 2.87
N ASP A 64 6.48 -9.47 1.54
CA ASP A 64 7.58 -9.09 0.64
C ASP A 64 7.60 -7.60 0.38
N TYR A 65 6.42 -7.01 0.24
CA TYR A 65 6.20 -5.59 -0.05
C TYR A 65 5.45 -4.91 1.07
N ILE A 66 5.88 -3.71 1.39
CA ILE A 66 5.18 -2.84 2.33
C ILE A 66 4.75 -1.60 1.57
N LEU A 67 3.45 -1.43 1.39
CA LEU A 67 2.88 -0.29 0.67
C LEU A 67 2.40 0.75 1.68
N LEU A 68 2.96 1.95 1.59
CA LEU A 68 2.64 3.07 2.48
C LEU A 68 1.78 4.07 1.71
N PHE A 69 0.56 4.31 2.19
CA PHE A 69 -0.37 5.24 1.56
C PHE A 69 -0.30 6.57 2.31
N ILE A 70 0.54 7.46 1.80
CA ILE A 70 0.93 8.71 2.46
C ILE A 70 -0.08 9.81 2.17
N SER A 71 -0.63 10.38 3.23
CA SER A 71 -1.57 11.50 3.20
C SER A 71 -1.33 12.37 4.43
N ASP A 72 -2.01 13.51 4.51
CA ASP A 72 -2.00 14.31 5.72
C ASP A 72 -2.56 13.54 6.91
N ASN A 73 -3.56 12.70 6.69
CA ASN A 73 -4.12 11.82 7.72
C ASN A 73 -3.10 10.78 8.19
N TYR A 74 -2.38 10.19 7.24
CA TYR A 74 -1.33 9.19 7.53
C TYR A 74 -0.27 9.76 8.47
N ILE A 75 0.19 10.97 8.17
CA ILE A 75 1.25 11.63 8.94
C ILE A 75 0.79 11.94 10.37
N LYS A 76 -0.49 12.22 10.58
CA LYS A 76 -1.05 12.50 11.90
C LYS A 76 -1.31 11.24 12.73
N SER A 77 -1.28 10.07 12.12
CA SER A 77 -1.58 8.80 12.80
C SER A 77 -0.34 8.23 13.48
N GLU A 78 -0.39 8.06 14.79
CA GLU A 78 0.71 7.42 15.54
C GLU A 78 0.95 5.99 15.09
N ILE A 79 -0.12 5.24 14.80
CA ILE A 79 -0.03 3.86 14.33
C ILE A 79 0.71 3.82 12.99
N CYS A 80 0.32 4.69 12.05
CA CYS A 80 0.96 4.75 10.74
C CYS A 80 2.43 5.13 10.84
N GLN A 81 2.79 6.07 11.72
CA GLN A 81 4.16 6.46 11.96
C GLN A 81 5.00 5.29 12.52
N ASN A 82 4.43 4.54 13.44
CA ASN A 82 5.08 3.37 14.01
C ASN A 82 5.29 2.26 12.96
N GLU A 83 4.29 2.01 12.12
CA GLU A 83 4.40 1.04 11.02
C GLU A 83 5.49 1.44 10.03
N MET A 84 5.53 2.70 9.67
CA MET A 84 6.53 3.24 8.75
C MET A 84 7.94 3.10 9.32
N GLY A 85 8.14 3.46 10.60
CA GLY A 85 9.43 3.31 11.28
C GLY A 85 9.87 1.85 11.34
N ALA A 86 8.96 0.95 11.66
CA ALA A 86 9.23 -0.48 11.70
C ALA A 86 9.61 -1.02 10.30
N ALA A 87 8.91 -0.58 9.27
CA ALA A 87 9.19 -0.98 7.88
C ALA A 87 10.61 -0.58 7.46
N TRP A 88 11.00 0.65 7.77
CA TRP A 88 12.36 1.13 7.47
C TRP A 88 13.43 0.36 8.24
N ALA A 89 13.17 0.01 9.50
CA ALA A 89 14.11 -0.71 10.34
C ALA A 89 14.38 -2.13 9.85
N LEU A 90 13.46 -2.77 9.15
CA LEU A 90 13.63 -4.13 8.65
C LEU A 90 14.66 -4.24 7.51
N GLY A 91 14.86 -3.19 6.74
CA GLY A 91 15.96 -3.08 5.76
C GLY A 91 15.95 -4.04 4.58
N ASN A 92 15.28 -5.18 4.68
CA ASN A 92 15.25 -6.22 3.65
C ASN A 92 13.90 -6.32 2.93
N LYS A 93 13.01 -5.36 3.16
CA LYS A 93 11.68 -5.32 2.55
C LYS A 93 11.63 -4.25 1.46
N ARG A 94 10.76 -4.48 0.48
CA ARG A 94 10.48 -3.49 -0.56
C ARG A 94 9.41 -2.54 -0.04
N VAL A 95 9.84 -1.36 0.38
CA VAL A 95 8.93 -0.32 0.90
C VAL A 95 8.59 0.64 -0.22
N LEU A 96 7.33 0.67 -0.61
CA LEU A 96 6.84 1.51 -1.70
C LEU A 96 5.84 2.53 -1.17
N PRO A 97 6.19 3.81 -1.18
CA PRO A 97 5.26 4.87 -0.80
C PRO A 97 4.41 5.29 -2.00
N PHE A 98 3.13 5.44 -1.75
CA PHE A 98 2.18 6.06 -2.69
C PHE A 98 1.60 7.30 -2.03
N VAL A 99 1.78 8.45 -2.68
CA VAL A 99 1.27 9.72 -2.16
C VAL A 99 -0.16 9.91 -2.66
N LEU A 100 -1.09 10.10 -1.71
CA LEU A 100 -2.50 10.28 -2.04
C LEU A 100 -2.78 11.69 -2.59
N PRO A 101 -3.84 11.85 -3.41
CA PRO A 101 -4.22 13.17 -3.93
C PRO A 101 -4.51 14.15 -2.79
N ASN A 102 -4.31 15.43 -3.05
CA ASN A 102 -4.57 16.52 -2.10
C ASN A 102 -3.69 16.49 -0.84
N THR A 103 -2.61 15.75 -0.85
CA THR A 103 -1.62 15.77 0.22
C THR A 103 -0.88 17.10 0.17
N LYS A 104 -1.03 17.91 1.24
CA LYS A 104 -0.46 19.26 1.33
C LYS A 104 0.84 19.29 2.14
N PHE A 105 1.26 18.18 2.61
CA PHE A 105 2.37 18.05 3.51
C PHE A 105 3.67 18.50 2.86
N LYS A 106 4.25 19.60 3.36
CA LYS A 106 5.45 20.21 2.76
C LYS A 106 6.74 19.73 3.41
N ASP A 107 6.69 19.40 4.70
CA ASP A 107 7.85 18.96 5.45
C ASP A 107 7.59 17.55 5.97
N MET A 108 8.12 16.59 5.26
CA MET A 108 7.91 15.17 5.55
C MET A 108 9.11 14.54 6.27
N GLY A 109 10.05 15.35 6.79
CA GLY A 109 11.24 14.83 7.43
C GLY A 109 12.00 13.88 6.53
N PHE A 110 12.31 12.67 7.01
CA PHE A 110 12.98 11.69 6.19
C PHE A 110 12.10 11.20 5.00
N LEU A 111 10.80 11.43 5.05
CA LEU A 111 9.92 11.20 3.90
C LEU A 111 10.16 12.20 2.77
N SER A 112 10.93 13.26 3.00
CA SER A 112 11.28 14.19 1.93
C SER A 112 12.09 13.50 0.83
N GLU A 113 12.87 12.50 1.17
CA GLU A 113 13.58 11.66 0.19
C GLU A 113 12.62 10.73 -0.55
N VAL A 114 11.52 10.39 0.10
CA VAL A 114 10.43 9.60 -0.45
C VAL A 114 9.44 10.47 -1.23
N LYS A 115 9.66 11.80 -1.23
CA LYS A 115 8.84 12.77 -1.95
C LYS A 115 8.81 12.55 -3.47
N GLN A 116 9.75 11.78 -3.97
CA GLN A 116 9.73 11.24 -5.31
C GLN A 116 8.87 9.98 -5.38
N GLY A 117 8.24 9.64 -4.25
CA GLY A 117 7.24 8.60 -4.18
C GLY A 117 6.16 8.84 -5.20
N ALA A 118 5.74 7.78 -5.80
CA ALA A 118 4.74 7.82 -6.84
C ALA A 118 3.45 8.41 -6.30
N SER A 119 2.95 9.45 -6.96
CA SER A 119 1.56 9.80 -6.79
C SER A 119 0.72 8.58 -7.14
N ILE A 120 -0.24 8.23 -6.29
CA ILE A 120 -1.11 7.08 -6.54
C ILE A 120 -1.95 7.27 -7.82
N ALA A 121 -2.10 8.51 -8.29
CA ALA A 121 -2.82 8.85 -9.51
C ALA A 121 -1.93 8.90 -10.76
N ASP A 122 -0.63 8.72 -10.61
CA ASP A 122 0.30 8.74 -11.73
C ASP A 122 0.27 7.39 -12.47
N LYS A 123 -0.31 7.39 -13.65
CA LYS A 123 -0.48 6.18 -14.48
C LYS A 123 0.85 5.51 -14.82
N ARG A 124 1.88 6.31 -15.09
CA ARG A 124 3.22 5.79 -15.38
C ARG A 124 3.80 5.03 -14.19
N LYS A 125 3.61 5.58 -12.99
CA LYS A 125 4.08 4.93 -11.76
C LYS A 125 3.33 3.64 -11.47
N LEU A 126 2.04 3.60 -11.76
CA LEU A 126 1.25 2.38 -11.66
C LEU A 126 1.74 1.31 -12.67
N ASP A 127 2.11 1.71 -13.86
CA ASP A 127 2.69 0.80 -14.85
C ASP A 127 4.04 0.26 -14.40
N GLU A 128 4.90 1.10 -13.85
CA GLU A 128 6.19 0.69 -13.28
C GLU A 128 5.99 -0.31 -12.13
N PHE A 129 5.02 -0.04 -11.25
CA PHE A 129 4.66 -0.94 -10.17
C PHE A 129 4.23 -2.31 -10.71
N TYR A 130 3.33 -2.33 -11.69
CA TYR A 130 2.85 -3.57 -12.28
C TYR A 130 4.01 -4.37 -12.91
N SER A 131 4.87 -3.70 -13.64
CA SER A 131 6.05 -4.33 -14.25
C SER A 131 6.97 -4.97 -13.20
N GLU A 132 7.25 -4.25 -12.11
CA GLU A 132 8.07 -4.76 -11.00
C GLU A 132 7.43 -5.97 -10.34
N ILE A 133 6.13 -5.92 -10.07
CA ILE A 133 5.38 -7.01 -9.43
C ILE A 133 5.39 -8.26 -10.32
N CYS A 134 5.17 -8.11 -11.61
CA CYS A 134 5.22 -9.23 -12.54
C CYS A 134 6.60 -9.90 -12.56
N GLU A 135 7.64 -9.09 -12.59
CA GLU A 135 9.02 -9.60 -12.58
C GLU A 135 9.33 -10.31 -11.26
N TYR A 136 9.00 -9.70 -10.14
CA TYR A 136 9.32 -10.25 -8.82
C TYR A 136 8.63 -11.58 -8.56
N TYR A 137 7.35 -11.71 -8.94
CA TYR A 137 6.57 -12.92 -8.68
C TYR A 137 6.51 -13.88 -9.87
N GLY A 138 7.20 -13.56 -10.97
CA GLY A 138 7.17 -14.42 -12.17
C GLY A 138 5.80 -14.53 -12.81
N ILE A 139 5.02 -13.44 -12.79
CA ILE A 139 3.68 -13.38 -13.37
C ILE A 139 3.78 -12.94 -14.83
N SER A 140 3.10 -13.67 -15.73
CA SER A 140 2.97 -13.20 -17.11
C SER A 140 2.11 -11.95 -17.15
N SER A 141 2.66 -10.88 -17.73
CA SER A 141 1.94 -9.61 -17.80
C SER A 141 0.76 -9.69 -18.78
N ASP A 142 -0.34 -9.09 -18.36
CA ASP A 142 -1.54 -8.91 -19.18
C ASP A 142 -1.87 -7.41 -19.17
N TRP A 143 -1.20 -6.67 -20.04
CA TRP A 143 -1.35 -5.23 -20.11
C TRP A 143 -2.75 -4.74 -20.45
N PRO A 144 -3.50 -5.38 -21.37
CA PRO A 144 -4.89 -4.97 -21.62
C PRO A 144 -5.76 -5.01 -20.36
N SER A 145 -5.67 -6.09 -19.58
CA SER A 145 -6.42 -6.23 -18.33
C SER A 145 -5.94 -5.24 -17.26
N PHE A 146 -4.63 -5.06 -17.13
CA PHE A 146 -4.10 -4.10 -16.16
C PHE A 146 -4.47 -2.67 -16.52
N ASN A 147 -4.40 -2.30 -17.80
CA ASN A 147 -4.76 -0.96 -18.26
C ASN A 147 -6.22 -0.63 -17.94
N LYS A 148 -7.11 -1.61 -18.12
CA LYS A 148 -8.53 -1.43 -17.76
C LYS A 148 -8.69 -1.22 -16.26
N ALA A 149 -8.08 -2.05 -15.45
CA ALA A 149 -8.12 -1.93 -13.99
C ALA A 149 -7.54 -0.59 -13.52
N LYS A 150 -6.45 -0.16 -14.12
CA LYS A 150 -5.83 1.14 -13.84
C LYS A 150 -6.76 2.29 -14.14
N GLU A 151 -7.42 2.28 -15.31
CA GLU A 151 -8.37 3.34 -15.67
C GLU A 151 -9.57 3.36 -14.72
N ASP A 152 -10.08 2.19 -14.33
CA ASP A 152 -11.18 2.09 -13.36
C ASP A 152 -10.76 2.65 -12.00
N PHE A 153 -9.53 2.38 -11.58
CA PHE A 153 -8.99 2.96 -10.33
C PHE A 153 -8.85 4.47 -10.41
N ILE A 154 -8.30 5.00 -11.49
CA ILE A 154 -8.15 6.45 -11.70
C ILE A 154 -9.51 7.13 -11.66
N GLU A 155 -10.54 6.51 -12.24
CA GLU A 155 -11.91 7.02 -12.21
C GLU A 155 -12.44 7.11 -10.77
N ILE A 156 -12.16 6.10 -9.93
CA ILE A 156 -12.52 6.14 -8.51
C ILE A 156 -11.88 7.36 -7.84
N ILE A 157 -10.61 7.62 -8.10
CA ILE A 157 -9.91 8.80 -7.54
C ILE A 157 -10.58 10.10 -7.98
N CYS A 158 -10.94 10.20 -9.26
CA CYS A 158 -11.55 11.42 -9.82
C CYS A 158 -12.94 11.71 -9.23
N GLN A 159 -13.64 10.68 -8.74
CA GLN A 159 -14.96 10.82 -8.14
C GLN A 159 -14.91 11.14 -6.63
N LEU A 160 -13.76 11.07 -6.00
CA LEU A 160 -13.60 11.43 -4.59
C LEU A 160 -13.68 12.95 -4.41
N PRO A 161 -14.33 13.43 -3.31
CA PRO A 161 -14.45 14.86 -3.04
C PRO A 161 -13.11 15.53 -2.72
#